data_8303fe35f6b57ecdb81d271a29853269
#
_entry.id   8303fe35f6b57ecdb81d271a29853269
#
_cell.length_a   1.000
_cell.length_b   1.000
_cell.length_c   1.000
_cell.angle_alpha   90.00
_cell.angle_beta   90.00
_cell.angle_gamma   90.00
#
_symmetry.space_group_name_H-M   'P 1'
#
loop_
_entity.id
_entity.type
_entity.pdbx_description
1 polymer ?
#
loop_
_entity_poly.entity_id
_entity_poly.type
_entity_poly.pdbx_seq_one_letter_code
_entity_poly.pdbx_strand_id
1 'polypeptide(L)'
;MAEDKPRYSRISDILDLAVFMSSKIQGVTINEIMERYNVSRRTAERMRDSLMCIFSSIDEIETDDLQKHWGFTNYSISNLITFSPKEIANIEQLQRRTTNKEMKEELGKTVEKIKSLARKNLSSVENNIELFMQTEGYAVRQMPQYKISLTVIELIREALQQSKMVSGIYHEKERLVEPLGLIYGEKIYLVAREKAKGNDIYTFLLHKFSDLKLTDKTFDKKGFDLQEYTNQSFGVYHGEVLNVELLFNEELSQEASKYNFHPTQSGKFNGDGTYTLSFKASGSKEIIWHIFKWGAGCKIVAPKSLKEQYKRYLEENLNNY
;
A
#
# COMPACT_ATOMS: atom_id res chain seq x y z
N MET A 1 24.50 24.22 6.35
CA MET A 1 23.67 25.39 6.60
C MET A 1 22.67 24.96 7.68
N ALA A 2 22.73 25.57 8.87
CA ALA A 2 21.77 25.28 9.92
C ALA A 2 20.41 25.85 9.49
N GLU A 3 19.40 25.01 9.33
CA GLU A 3 18.03 25.45 9.11
C GLU A 3 17.61 26.29 10.30
N ASP A 4 17.17 27.51 10.02
CA ASP A 4 16.69 28.48 11.00
C ASP A 4 15.36 27.94 11.56
N LYS A 5 15.42 27.22 12.70
CA LYS A 5 14.22 26.67 13.32
C LYS A 5 13.33 27.81 13.80
N PRO A 6 12.03 27.81 13.47
CA PRO A 6 11.09 28.85 13.91
C PRO A 6 11.16 29.08 15.42
N ARG A 7 10.98 30.32 15.88
CA ARG A 7 11.07 30.72 17.30
C ARG A 7 10.24 29.86 18.27
N TYR A 8 9.20 29.18 17.76
CA TYR A 8 8.28 28.34 18.52
C TYR A 8 8.33 26.85 18.10
N SER A 9 9.42 26.40 17.47
CA SER A 9 9.57 25.01 17.03
C SER A 9 9.31 23.98 18.14
N ARG A 10 9.71 24.29 19.39
CA ARG A 10 9.48 23.41 20.54
C ARG A 10 7.98 23.23 20.91
N ILE A 11 7.14 24.24 20.69
CA ILE A 11 5.68 24.12 20.91
C ILE A 11 5.09 23.23 19.82
N SER A 12 5.54 23.38 18.58
CA SER A 12 5.15 22.51 17.47
C SER A 12 5.51 21.05 17.75
N ASP A 13 6.74 20.81 18.26
CA ASP A 13 7.20 19.47 18.62
C ASP A 13 6.34 18.84 19.75
N ILE A 14 5.91 19.63 20.74
CA ILE A 14 5.03 19.13 21.82
C ILE A 14 3.63 18.81 21.31
N LEU A 15 3.05 19.63 20.43
CA LEU A 15 1.75 19.37 19.83
C LEU A 15 1.79 18.15 18.91
N ASP A 16 2.86 18.01 18.10
CA ASP A 16 3.08 16.81 17.27
C ASP A 16 3.25 15.57 18.14
N LEU A 17 3.96 15.66 19.28
CA LEU A 17 4.08 14.56 20.23
C LEU A 17 2.71 14.13 20.79
N ALA A 18 1.80 15.06 21.08
CA ALA A 18 0.46 14.71 21.53
C ALA A 18 -0.30 13.90 20.46
N VAL A 19 -0.21 14.32 19.17
CA VAL A 19 -0.80 13.59 18.06
C VAL A 19 -0.14 12.23 17.90
N PHE A 20 1.19 12.15 17.97
CA PHE A 20 1.93 10.89 17.89
C PHE A 20 1.56 9.90 18.99
N MET A 21 1.47 10.36 20.25
CA MET A 21 1.03 9.51 21.36
C MET A 21 -0.41 9.02 21.18
N SER A 22 -1.29 9.85 20.62
CA SER A 22 -2.68 9.45 20.38
C SER A 22 -2.85 8.46 19.23
N SER A 23 -1.90 8.42 18.29
CA SER A 23 -1.95 7.52 17.13
C SER A 23 -1.51 6.10 17.44
N LYS A 24 -0.82 5.87 18.58
CA LYS A 24 -0.29 4.56 18.98
C LYS A 24 -1.09 3.95 20.13
N ILE A 25 -1.76 2.84 19.84
CA ILE A 25 -2.55 2.08 20.83
C ILE A 25 -1.67 1.57 21.99
N GLN A 26 -0.45 1.14 21.68
CA GLN A 26 0.51 0.64 22.69
C GLN A 26 1.29 1.75 23.40
N GLY A 27 0.97 3.03 23.07
CA GLY A 27 1.72 4.16 23.60
C GLY A 27 3.08 4.37 22.91
N VAL A 28 3.84 5.32 23.45
CA VAL A 28 5.14 5.77 22.92
C VAL A 28 6.19 5.66 24.00
N THR A 29 7.37 5.12 23.66
CA THR A 29 8.52 5.06 24.56
C THR A 29 9.35 6.34 24.55
N ILE A 30 10.16 6.55 25.58
CA ILE A 30 11.11 7.66 25.62
C ILE A 30 12.12 7.58 24.47
N ASN A 31 12.53 6.39 24.07
CA ASN A 31 13.47 6.20 22.96
C ASN A 31 12.87 6.66 21.63
N GLU A 32 11.61 6.33 21.37
CA GLU A 32 10.91 6.80 20.17
C GLU A 32 10.76 8.34 20.12
N ILE A 33 10.54 8.97 21.28
CA ILE A 33 10.50 10.44 21.38
C ILE A 33 11.89 11.02 21.07
N MET A 34 12.95 10.42 21.64
CA MET A 34 14.33 10.87 21.37
C MET A 34 14.66 10.80 19.89
N GLU A 35 14.34 9.68 19.23
CA GLU A 35 14.62 9.48 17.80
C GLU A 35 13.81 10.42 16.92
N ARG A 36 12.49 10.53 17.16
CA ARG A 36 11.60 11.33 16.33
C ARG A 36 11.95 12.83 16.34
N TYR A 37 12.32 13.37 17.51
CA TYR A 37 12.57 14.80 17.67
C TYR A 37 14.07 15.13 17.73
N ASN A 38 14.94 14.13 17.64
CA ASN A 38 16.39 14.26 17.76
C ASN A 38 16.79 15.03 19.03
N VAL A 39 16.30 14.57 20.18
CA VAL A 39 16.49 15.20 21.49
C VAL A 39 17.15 14.26 22.50
N SER A 40 17.74 14.83 23.56
CA SER A 40 18.27 14.04 24.67
C SER A 40 17.15 13.41 25.49
N ARG A 41 17.46 12.30 26.18
CA ARG A 41 16.51 11.60 27.09
C ARG A 41 15.84 12.54 28.07
N ARG A 42 16.60 13.43 28.71
CA ARG A 42 16.07 14.44 29.66
C ARG A 42 15.08 15.38 28.98
N THR A 43 15.30 15.73 27.71
CA THR A 43 14.39 16.59 26.94
C THR A 43 13.13 15.81 26.58
N ALA A 44 13.25 14.56 26.15
CA ALA A 44 12.11 13.68 25.82
C ALA A 44 11.21 13.46 27.06
N GLU A 45 11.80 13.18 28.22
CA GLU A 45 11.07 13.07 29.48
C GLU A 45 10.32 14.35 29.82
N ARG A 46 10.95 15.52 29.69
CA ARG A 46 10.31 16.83 29.93
C ARG A 46 9.18 17.11 28.93
N MET A 47 9.31 16.69 27.68
CA MET A 47 8.24 16.84 26.68
C MET A 47 7.03 15.98 27.07
N ARG A 48 7.23 14.73 27.44
CA ARG A 48 6.19 13.83 27.98
C ARG A 48 5.52 14.46 29.21
N ASP A 49 6.32 14.85 30.20
CA ASP A 49 5.82 15.41 31.47
C ASP A 49 4.99 16.67 31.23
N SER A 50 5.40 17.52 30.28
CA SER A 50 4.63 18.72 29.89
C SER A 50 3.26 18.34 29.31
N LEU A 51 3.16 17.27 28.51
CA LEU A 51 1.89 16.77 28.03
C LEU A 51 1.03 16.16 29.15
N MET A 52 1.63 15.38 30.06
CA MET A 52 0.93 14.81 31.22
C MET A 52 0.37 15.90 32.13
N CYS A 53 1.04 17.05 32.26
CA CYS A 53 0.51 18.20 33.02
C CYS A 53 -0.73 18.82 32.36
N ILE A 54 -0.84 18.77 31.03
CA ILE A 54 -1.96 19.38 30.27
C ILE A 54 -3.11 18.37 30.11
N PHE A 55 -2.76 17.12 29.85
CA PHE A 55 -3.70 16.04 29.55
C PHE A 55 -3.67 14.98 30.66
N SER A 56 -4.63 15.04 31.57
CA SER A 56 -4.78 14.07 32.68
C SER A 56 -5.11 12.64 32.21
N SER A 57 -5.40 12.48 30.91
CA SER A 57 -5.67 11.17 30.27
C SER A 57 -4.42 10.50 29.69
N ILE A 58 -3.24 11.08 29.87
CA ILE A 58 -1.98 10.40 29.51
C ILE A 58 -1.48 9.64 30.72
N ASP A 59 -1.27 8.34 30.55
CA ASP A 59 -0.76 7.46 31.60
C ASP A 59 0.20 6.42 31.02
N GLU A 60 0.87 5.68 31.90
CA GLU A 60 1.69 4.53 31.51
C GLU A 60 0.77 3.38 31.03
N ILE A 61 1.05 2.88 29.83
CA ILE A 61 0.30 1.76 29.24
C ILE A 61 1.08 0.47 29.53
N GLU A 62 0.42 -0.52 30.11
CA GLU A 62 0.99 -1.84 30.32
C GLU A 62 1.19 -2.53 28.96
N THR A 63 2.42 -2.96 28.70
CA THR A 63 2.83 -3.70 27.49
C THR A 63 3.64 -4.91 27.89
N ASP A 64 3.74 -5.90 27.00
CA ASP A 64 4.50 -7.14 27.26
C ASP A 64 6.04 -6.94 27.17
N ASP A 65 6.49 -5.74 26.82
CA ASP A 65 7.91 -5.43 26.74
C ASP A 65 8.48 -4.84 28.05
N LEU A 66 9.81 -4.75 28.15
CA LEU A 66 10.50 -4.22 29.32
C LEU A 66 10.56 -2.68 29.36
N GLN A 67 10.03 -2.01 28.34
CA GLN A 67 10.07 -0.56 28.25
C GLN A 67 8.74 0.04 28.73
N LYS A 68 8.83 1.21 29.36
CA LYS A 68 7.64 1.96 29.74
C LYS A 68 7.08 2.69 28.54
N HIS A 69 5.78 2.55 28.32
CA HIS A 69 5.02 3.20 27.27
C HIS A 69 4.05 4.21 27.86
N TRP A 70 3.91 5.38 27.25
CA TRP A 70 2.96 6.43 27.64
C TRP A 70 2.01 6.72 26.49
N GLY A 71 0.74 6.80 26.79
CA GLY A 71 -0.29 7.05 25.79
C GLY A 71 -1.57 7.58 26.40
N PHE A 72 -2.53 7.89 25.56
CA PHE A 72 -3.85 8.36 25.99
C PHE A 72 -4.73 7.15 26.40
N THR A 73 -5.17 7.13 27.64
CA THR A 73 -6.09 6.11 28.17
C THR A 73 -7.55 6.36 27.74
N ASN A 74 -7.89 7.59 27.37
CA ASN A 74 -9.19 7.97 26.80
C ASN A 74 -8.98 8.73 25.48
N TYR A 75 -9.72 8.39 24.44
CA TYR A 75 -9.64 8.96 23.08
C TYR A 75 -10.06 10.45 22.97
N SER A 76 -9.73 11.29 23.93
CA SER A 76 -10.22 12.67 24.04
C SER A 76 -9.45 13.73 23.24
N ILE A 77 -8.45 13.36 22.43
CA ILE A 77 -7.75 14.31 21.53
C ILE A 77 -8.52 14.62 20.25
N SER A 78 -9.69 14.02 20.03
CA SER A 78 -10.49 14.30 18.82
C SER A 78 -10.73 15.79 18.54
N ASN A 79 -10.63 16.65 19.54
CA ASN A 79 -10.78 18.10 19.41
C ASN A 79 -9.50 18.83 18.94
N LEU A 80 -8.34 18.18 19.02
CA LEU A 80 -7.05 18.74 18.54
C LEU A 80 -6.69 18.26 17.14
N ILE A 81 -7.28 17.16 16.68
CA ILE A 81 -7.06 16.66 15.32
C ILE A 81 -8.07 17.34 14.42
N THR A 82 -7.60 18.30 13.64
CA THR A 82 -8.37 18.95 12.58
C THR A 82 -7.83 18.53 11.23
N PHE A 83 -8.72 18.14 10.34
CA PHE A 83 -8.34 17.89 8.94
C PHE A 83 -8.33 19.20 8.17
N SER A 84 -7.22 19.47 7.50
CA SER A 84 -7.14 20.59 6.56
C SER A 84 -8.00 20.31 5.32
N PRO A 85 -8.46 21.34 4.60
CA PRO A 85 -9.18 21.15 3.34
C PRO A 85 -8.45 20.27 2.32
N LYS A 86 -7.13 20.42 2.25
CA LYS A 86 -6.28 19.63 1.36
C LYS A 86 -6.28 18.14 1.71
N GLU A 87 -6.25 17.80 3.01
CA GLU A 87 -6.33 16.41 3.46
C GLU A 87 -7.69 15.80 3.16
N ILE A 88 -8.77 16.54 3.37
CA ILE A 88 -10.13 16.10 3.03
C ILE A 88 -10.23 15.87 1.52
N ALA A 89 -9.76 16.83 0.71
CA ALA A 89 -9.77 16.71 -0.75
C ALA A 89 -8.96 15.49 -1.23
N ASN A 90 -7.80 15.22 -0.64
CA ASN A 90 -6.99 14.05 -0.97
C ASN A 90 -7.74 12.74 -0.67
N ILE A 91 -8.44 12.64 0.47
CA ILE A 91 -9.22 11.43 0.82
C ILE A 91 -10.41 11.27 -0.13
N GLU A 92 -11.11 12.35 -0.48
CA GLU A 92 -12.19 12.31 -1.47
C GLU A 92 -11.68 11.90 -2.86
N GLN A 93 -10.49 12.36 -3.25
CA GLN A 93 -9.86 11.91 -4.49
C GLN A 93 -9.58 10.41 -4.48
N LEU A 94 -9.10 9.84 -3.37
CA LEU A 94 -8.92 8.41 -3.20
C LEU A 94 -10.25 7.66 -3.31
N GLN A 95 -11.33 8.17 -2.71
CA GLN A 95 -12.67 7.61 -2.85
C GLN A 95 -13.13 7.57 -4.32
N ARG A 96 -12.91 8.66 -5.08
CA ARG A 96 -13.27 8.73 -6.50
C ARG A 96 -12.49 7.73 -7.35
N ARG A 97 -11.23 7.44 -6.99
CA ARG A 97 -10.37 6.45 -7.66
C ARG A 97 -10.78 4.99 -7.37
N THR A 98 -11.53 4.76 -6.30
CA THR A 98 -11.94 3.42 -5.90
C THR A 98 -13.00 2.90 -6.85
N THR A 99 -12.74 1.76 -7.49
CA THR A 99 -13.61 1.13 -8.49
C THR A 99 -14.61 0.15 -7.88
N ASN A 100 -14.30 -0.41 -6.69
CA ASN A 100 -15.22 -1.25 -5.95
C ASN A 100 -16.33 -0.37 -5.35
N LYS A 101 -17.58 -0.63 -5.75
CA LYS A 101 -18.75 0.19 -5.38
C LYS A 101 -18.97 0.19 -3.86
N GLU A 102 -18.89 -0.95 -3.20
CA GLU A 102 -19.10 -1.07 -1.75
C GLU A 102 -18.03 -0.32 -0.96
N MET A 103 -16.75 -0.50 -1.34
CA MET A 103 -15.62 0.22 -0.74
C MET A 103 -15.73 1.74 -0.97
N LYS A 104 -16.21 2.16 -2.13
CA LYS A 104 -16.45 3.58 -2.45
C LYS A 104 -17.53 4.18 -1.57
N GLU A 105 -18.61 3.44 -1.29
CA GLU A 105 -19.69 3.86 -0.39
C GLU A 105 -19.19 3.94 1.07
N GLU A 106 -18.38 2.98 1.51
CA GLU A 106 -17.79 2.97 2.85
C GLU A 106 -16.81 4.13 3.05
N LEU A 107 -15.92 4.38 2.10
CA LEU A 107 -15.05 5.56 2.09
C LEU A 107 -15.88 6.86 2.10
N GLY A 108 -16.99 6.90 1.37
CA GLY A 108 -17.91 8.04 1.40
C GLY A 108 -18.44 8.34 2.78
N LYS A 109 -18.90 7.33 3.51
CA LYS A 109 -19.34 7.47 4.90
C LYS A 109 -18.21 7.97 5.82
N THR A 110 -17.00 7.51 5.58
CA THR A 110 -15.81 7.95 6.34
C THR A 110 -15.49 9.41 6.05
N VAL A 111 -15.51 9.82 4.78
CA VAL A 111 -15.33 11.23 4.38
C VAL A 111 -16.38 12.14 5.01
N GLU A 112 -17.66 11.73 5.01
CA GLU A 112 -18.76 12.48 5.65
C GLU A 112 -18.53 12.64 7.17
N LYS A 113 -18.06 11.58 7.85
CA LYS A 113 -17.68 11.68 9.28
C LYS A 113 -16.55 12.68 9.48
N ILE A 114 -15.50 12.62 8.66
CA ILE A 114 -14.37 13.56 8.72
C ILE A 114 -14.84 14.99 8.49
N LYS A 115 -15.68 15.23 7.47
CA LYS A 115 -16.29 16.54 7.22
C LYS A 115 -17.13 17.03 8.40
N SER A 116 -17.90 16.15 9.02
CA SER A 116 -18.72 16.54 10.19
C SER A 116 -17.88 16.96 11.39
N LEU A 117 -16.72 16.32 11.61
CA LEU A 117 -15.77 16.72 12.65
C LEU A 117 -15.07 18.05 12.30
N ALA A 118 -14.81 18.31 11.04
CA ALA A 118 -14.17 19.52 10.54
C ALA A 118 -15.14 20.73 10.48
N ARG A 119 -16.46 20.51 10.35
CA ARG A 119 -17.49 21.57 10.14
C ARG A 119 -17.54 22.67 11.20
N LYS A 120 -17.09 22.43 12.42
CA LYS A 120 -17.06 23.47 13.46
C LYS A 120 -16.10 24.64 13.14
N ASN A 121 -15.19 24.46 12.15
CA ASN A 121 -14.15 25.42 11.78
C ASN A 121 -14.14 25.79 10.27
N LEU A 122 -15.10 25.33 9.48
CA LEU A 122 -14.94 25.21 8.03
C LEU A 122 -15.75 26.15 7.14
N SER A 123 -16.46 27.16 7.67
CA SER A 123 -17.34 28.00 6.81
C SER A 123 -16.65 28.74 5.65
N SER A 124 -15.33 29.00 5.73
CA SER A 124 -14.55 29.58 4.62
C SER A 124 -13.84 28.52 3.76
N VAL A 125 -13.87 27.26 4.17
CA VAL A 125 -13.05 26.17 3.64
C VAL A 125 -13.84 25.26 2.70
N GLU A 126 -15.16 25.17 2.87
CA GLU A 126 -16.03 24.39 1.99
C GLU A 126 -15.91 24.86 0.53
N ASN A 127 -15.84 26.18 0.29
CA ASN A 127 -15.68 26.74 -1.05
C ASN A 127 -14.38 26.31 -1.75
N ASN A 128 -13.30 26.11 -0.99
CA ASN A 128 -12.02 25.68 -1.57
C ASN A 128 -12.00 24.18 -1.91
N ILE A 129 -12.64 23.34 -1.09
CA ILE A 129 -12.73 21.89 -1.39
C ILE A 129 -13.56 21.69 -2.65
N GLU A 130 -14.70 22.35 -2.75
CA GLU A 130 -15.61 22.25 -3.89
C GLU A 130 -14.96 22.75 -5.18
N LEU A 131 -14.18 23.83 -5.11
CA LEU A 131 -13.40 24.36 -6.22
C LEU A 131 -12.33 23.36 -6.70
N PHE A 132 -11.55 22.79 -5.77
CA PHE A 132 -10.56 21.75 -6.12
C PHE A 132 -11.22 20.54 -6.79
N MET A 133 -12.38 20.12 -6.28
CA MET A 133 -13.11 18.99 -6.83
C MET A 133 -13.71 19.25 -8.23
N GLN A 134 -14.01 20.49 -8.56
CA GLN A 134 -14.51 20.89 -9.88
C GLN A 134 -13.39 21.10 -10.91
N THR A 135 -12.21 21.51 -10.46
CA THR A 135 -11.08 21.83 -11.33
C THR A 135 -10.11 20.67 -11.57
N GLU A 136 -10.14 19.64 -10.73
CA GLU A 136 -9.28 18.46 -10.86
C GLU A 136 -10.09 17.26 -11.37
N GLY A 137 -9.62 16.66 -12.45
CA GLY A 137 -10.21 15.47 -13.06
C GLY A 137 -9.18 14.34 -13.20
N TYR A 138 -9.68 13.12 -13.40
CA TYR A 138 -8.85 11.94 -13.70
C TYR A 138 -9.14 11.46 -15.10
N ALA A 139 -8.07 11.07 -15.82
CA ALA A 139 -8.22 10.36 -17.07
C ALA A 139 -8.99 9.05 -16.85
N VAL A 140 -9.88 8.73 -17.75
CA VAL A 140 -10.62 7.47 -17.73
C VAL A 140 -9.62 6.30 -17.82
N ARG A 141 -9.58 5.46 -16.81
CA ARG A 141 -8.80 4.23 -16.82
C ARG A 141 -9.74 3.06 -17.05
N GLN A 142 -9.39 2.23 -18.00
CA GLN A 142 -10.06 0.95 -18.20
C GLN A 142 -9.69 0.01 -17.07
N MET A 143 -10.64 -0.34 -16.24
CA MET A 143 -10.43 -1.25 -15.12
C MET A 143 -11.50 -2.34 -15.12
N PRO A 144 -11.11 -3.60 -14.85
CA PRO A 144 -12.06 -4.68 -14.77
C PRO A 144 -13.01 -4.47 -13.58
N GLN A 145 -14.32 -4.60 -13.84
CA GLN A 145 -15.35 -4.48 -12.80
C GLN A 145 -15.67 -5.84 -12.22
N TYR A 146 -14.93 -6.25 -11.18
CA TYR A 146 -15.26 -7.45 -10.42
C TYR A 146 -16.02 -7.07 -9.15
N LYS A 147 -17.18 -7.71 -8.96
CA LYS A 147 -17.91 -7.57 -7.70
C LYS A 147 -17.30 -8.54 -6.69
N ILE A 148 -16.67 -8.00 -5.66
CA ILE A 148 -16.22 -8.76 -4.49
C ILE A 148 -16.92 -8.13 -3.30
N SER A 149 -17.72 -8.92 -2.58
CA SER A 149 -18.38 -8.42 -1.38
C SER A 149 -17.37 -8.06 -0.29
N LEU A 150 -17.60 -6.99 0.44
CA LEU A 150 -16.81 -6.61 1.61
C LEU A 150 -16.78 -7.73 2.64
N THR A 151 -17.87 -8.49 2.80
CA THR A 151 -17.95 -9.64 3.70
C THR A 151 -16.93 -10.72 3.37
N VAL A 152 -16.59 -10.93 2.09
CA VAL A 152 -15.52 -11.86 1.66
C VAL A 152 -14.16 -11.32 2.06
N ILE A 153 -13.93 -10.02 1.89
CA ILE A 153 -12.66 -9.38 2.29
C ILE A 153 -12.48 -9.46 3.81
N GLU A 154 -13.54 -9.18 4.57
CA GLU A 154 -13.55 -9.26 6.04
C GLU A 154 -13.30 -10.69 6.52
N LEU A 155 -13.92 -11.69 5.90
CA LEU A 155 -13.69 -13.10 6.21
C LEU A 155 -12.21 -13.47 6.02
N ILE A 156 -11.58 -13.03 4.91
CA ILE A 156 -10.15 -13.29 4.69
C ILE A 156 -9.28 -12.53 5.71
N ARG A 157 -9.63 -11.29 6.04
CA ARG A 157 -8.92 -10.53 7.10
C ARG A 157 -9.00 -11.23 8.45
N GLU A 158 -10.17 -11.72 8.82
CA GLU A 158 -10.36 -12.50 10.04
C GLU A 158 -9.52 -13.79 10.02
N ALA A 159 -9.53 -14.52 8.90
CA ALA A 159 -8.71 -15.71 8.71
C ALA A 159 -7.21 -15.40 8.87
N LEU A 160 -6.74 -14.27 8.32
CA LEU A 160 -5.35 -13.82 8.46
C LEU A 160 -4.99 -13.44 9.90
N GLN A 161 -5.88 -12.78 10.63
CA GLN A 161 -5.68 -12.38 12.03
C GLN A 161 -5.63 -13.60 12.95
N GLN A 162 -6.57 -14.55 12.77
CA GLN A 162 -6.69 -15.75 13.62
C GLN A 162 -5.80 -16.90 13.14
N SER A 163 -5.05 -16.75 12.04
CA SER A 163 -4.26 -17.82 11.40
C SER A 163 -5.11 -19.07 11.12
N LYS A 164 -6.34 -18.88 10.65
CA LYS A 164 -7.29 -19.94 10.30
C LYS A 164 -7.29 -20.23 8.81
N MET A 165 -7.48 -21.50 8.47
CA MET A 165 -7.63 -21.93 7.08
C MET A 165 -9.02 -21.52 6.56
N VAL A 166 -9.10 -21.32 5.26
CA VAL A 166 -10.34 -20.98 4.54
C VAL A 166 -10.65 -22.09 3.55
N SER A 167 -11.91 -22.53 3.54
CA SER A 167 -12.45 -23.43 2.51
C SER A 167 -13.29 -22.64 1.51
N GLY A 168 -13.34 -23.09 0.27
CA GLY A 168 -14.17 -22.49 -0.78
C GLY A 168 -14.06 -23.23 -2.10
N ILE A 169 -14.86 -22.84 -3.07
CA ILE A 169 -14.84 -23.41 -4.42
C ILE A 169 -14.09 -22.46 -5.34
N TYR A 170 -13.05 -22.97 -6.00
CA TYR A 170 -12.26 -22.24 -6.99
C TYR A 170 -12.16 -23.03 -8.28
N HIS A 171 -12.68 -22.49 -9.40
CA HIS A 171 -12.78 -23.20 -10.66
C HIS A 171 -13.47 -24.58 -10.50
N GLU A 172 -14.65 -24.60 -9.88
CA GLU A 172 -15.49 -25.80 -9.66
C GLU A 172 -14.88 -26.88 -8.76
N LYS A 173 -13.75 -26.59 -8.11
CA LYS A 173 -13.06 -27.51 -7.20
C LYS A 173 -13.03 -26.96 -5.81
N GLU A 174 -13.37 -27.78 -4.83
CA GLU A 174 -13.17 -27.45 -3.43
C GLU A 174 -11.68 -27.24 -3.14
N ARG A 175 -11.39 -26.17 -2.42
CA ARG A 175 -10.05 -25.81 -1.98
C ARG A 175 -10.06 -25.55 -0.49
N LEU A 176 -9.03 -26.04 0.17
CA LEU A 176 -8.71 -25.70 1.54
C LEU A 176 -7.35 -25.00 1.52
N VAL A 177 -7.33 -23.72 1.85
CA VAL A 177 -6.15 -22.86 1.70
C VAL A 177 -5.74 -22.23 3.03
N GLU A 178 -4.46 -22.02 3.20
CA GLU A 178 -3.84 -21.27 4.28
C GLU A 178 -3.61 -19.82 3.79
N PRO A 179 -4.46 -18.85 4.15
CA PRO A 179 -4.32 -17.47 3.70
C PRO A 179 -3.04 -16.83 4.28
N LEU A 180 -2.25 -16.21 3.41
CA LEU A 180 -1.01 -15.55 3.76
C LEU A 180 -1.07 -14.03 3.59
N GLY A 181 -1.92 -13.53 2.70
CA GLY A 181 -2.10 -12.10 2.47
C GLY A 181 -3.08 -11.78 1.35
N LEU A 182 -3.44 -10.49 1.24
CA LEU A 182 -4.22 -9.93 0.15
C LEU A 182 -3.35 -8.94 -0.64
N ILE A 183 -3.36 -9.06 -1.97
CA ILE A 183 -2.71 -8.12 -2.89
C ILE A 183 -3.81 -7.34 -3.62
N TYR A 184 -3.74 -6.01 -3.51
CA TYR A 184 -4.65 -5.09 -4.19
C TYR A 184 -3.97 -4.51 -5.43
N GLY A 185 -4.54 -4.78 -6.61
CA GLY A 185 -4.11 -4.28 -7.89
C GLY A 185 -5.33 -3.96 -8.75
N GLU A 186 -5.27 -4.21 -10.07
CA GLU A 186 -6.45 -4.15 -10.93
C GLU A 186 -7.56 -5.11 -10.47
N LYS A 187 -7.17 -6.18 -9.82
CA LYS A 187 -8.02 -7.19 -9.18
C LYS A 187 -7.54 -7.38 -7.74
N ILE A 188 -8.34 -8.07 -6.93
CA ILE A 188 -7.92 -8.47 -5.59
C ILE A 188 -7.48 -9.94 -5.65
N TYR A 189 -6.31 -10.21 -5.11
CA TYR A 189 -5.70 -11.52 -5.10
C TYR A 189 -5.48 -12.01 -3.68
N LEU A 190 -5.80 -13.28 -3.45
CA LEU A 190 -5.46 -13.98 -2.23
C LEU A 190 -4.16 -14.76 -2.44
N VAL A 191 -3.15 -14.43 -1.65
CA VAL A 191 -1.93 -15.24 -1.55
C VAL A 191 -2.16 -16.31 -0.50
N ALA A 192 -2.00 -17.57 -0.88
CA ALA A 192 -2.26 -18.68 0.03
C ALA A 192 -1.45 -19.92 -0.35
N ARG A 193 -1.21 -20.82 0.64
CA ARG A 193 -0.74 -22.19 0.40
C ARG A 193 -1.93 -23.12 0.23
N GLU A 194 -1.84 -24.02 -0.72
CA GLU A 194 -2.82 -25.09 -0.92
C GLU A 194 -2.25 -26.39 -0.34
N LYS A 195 -2.83 -26.87 0.76
CA LYS A 195 -2.32 -28.03 1.48
C LYS A 195 -2.30 -29.32 0.63
N ALA A 196 -3.22 -29.45 -0.32
CA ALA A 196 -3.29 -30.60 -1.23
C ALA A 196 -2.13 -30.64 -2.25
N LYS A 197 -1.43 -29.53 -2.45
CA LYS A 197 -0.33 -29.39 -3.43
C LYS A 197 1.05 -29.15 -2.78
N GLY A 198 1.20 -29.52 -1.53
CA GLY A 198 2.43 -29.30 -0.78
C GLY A 198 2.45 -27.92 -0.11
N ASN A 199 3.63 -27.32 0.02
CA ASN A 199 3.81 -26.02 0.66
C ASN A 199 3.95 -24.85 -0.32
N ASP A 200 3.64 -25.06 -1.59
CA ASP A 200 3.77 -24.01 -2.61
C ASP A 200 2.78 -22.89 -2.39
N ILE A 201 3.23 -21.67 -2.63
CA ILE A 201 2.42 -20.46 -2.50
C ILE A 201 1.81 -20.13 -3.87
N TYR A 202 0.50 -19.90 -3.86
CA TYR A 202 -0.27 -19.56 -5.04
C TYR A 202 -0.95 -18.20 -4.86
N THR A 203 -1.15 -17.52 -5.98
CA THR A 203 -1.91 -16.28 -6.06
C THR A 203 -3.25 -16.56 -6.73
N PHE A 204 -4.32 -16.48 -5.95
CA PHE A 204 -5.70 -16.76 -6.40
C PHE A 204 -6.44 -15.45 -6.68
N LEU A 205 -7.21 -15.41 -7.77
CA LEU A 205 -8.14 -14.32 -8.04
C LEU A 205 -9.34 -14.42 -7.07
N LEU A 206 -9.47 -13.47 -6.14
CA LEU A 206 -10.47 -13.56 -5.08
C LEU A 206 -11.90 -13.65 -5.61
N HIS A 207 -12.23 -12.91 -6.69
CA HIS A 207 -13.55 -12.94 -7.32
C HIS A 207 -13.94 -14.28 -7.98
N LYS A 208 -12.98 -15.21 -8.14
CA LYS A 208 -13.23 -16.55 -8.67
C LYS A 208 -13.52 -17.59 -7.59
N PHE A 209 -13.45 -17.19 -6.34
CA PHE A 209 -13.91 -18.03 -5.25
C PHE A 209 -15.42 -17.87 -5.04
N SER A 210 -16.09 -18.97 -4.79
CA SER A 210 -17.45 -19.02 -4.24
C SER A 210 -17.45 -19.80 -2.93
N ASP A 211 -18.51 -19.60 -2.13
CA ASP A 211 -18.76 -20.32 -0.87
C ASP A 211 -17.57 -20.31 0.11
N LEU A 212 -16.87 -19.17 0.18
CA LEU A 212 -15.77 -19.00 1.13
C LEU A 212 -16.28 -19.07 2.57
N LYS A 213 -15.62 -19.92 3.38
CA LYS A 213 -15.95 -20.14 4.79
C LYS A 213 -14.66 -20.22 5.62
N LEU A 214 -14.72 -19.58 6.77
CA LEU A 214 -13.70 -19.76 7.79
C LEU A 214 -13.80 -21.16 8.39
N THR A 215 -12.68 -21.82 8.60
CA THR A 215 -12.64 -23.15 9.24
C THR A 215 -12.07 -23.05 10.65
N ASP A 216 -12.27 -24.08 11.46
CA ASP A 216 -11.64 -24.17 12.81
C ASP A 216 -10.19 -24.64 12.76
N LYS A 217 -9.68 -24.97 11.57
CA LYS A 217 -8.29 -25.41 11.38
C LYS A 217 -7.35 -24.23 11.36
N THR A 218 -6.34 -24.25 12.18
CA THR A 218 -5.27 -23.25 12.22
C THR A 218 -4.06 -23.68 11.41
N PHE A 219 -3.22 -22.74 11.04
CA PHE A 219 -1.96 -22.98 10.33
C PHE A 219 -0.86 -22.05 10.84
N ASP A 220 0.39 -22.37 10.52
CA ASP A 220 1.56 -21.55 10.83
C ASP A 220 2.01 -20.79 9.56
N LYS A 221 2.16 -19.48 9.65
CA LYS A 221 2.66 -18.63 8.56
C LYS A 221 4.11 -18.90 8.20
N LYS A 222 4.88 -19.57 9.07
CA LYS A 222 6.27 -20.01 8.84
C LYS A 222 7.21 -18.92 8.33
N GLY A 223 7.15 -17.73 8.93
CA GLY A 223 8.02 -16.62 8.56
C GLY A 223 7.73 -16.00 7.18
N PHE A 224 6.53 -16.23 6.60
CA PHE A 224 6.14 -15.62 5.34
C PHE A 224 6.01 -14.11 5.48
N ASP A 225 6.70 -13.38 4.62
CA ASP A 225 6.60 -11.92 4.46
C ASP A 225 5.92 -11.59 3.13
N LEU A 226 4.77 -10.91 3.21
CA LEU A 226 3.99 -10.54 2.03
C LEU A 226 4.70 -9.48 1.19
N GLN A 227 5.41 -8.54 1.83
CA GLN A 227 6.11 -7.48 1.12
C GLN A 227 7.31 -8.06 0.34
N GLU A 228 8.07 -8.95 0.97
CA GLU A 228 9.16 -9.65 0.29
C GLU A 228 8.62 -10.47 -0.89
N TYR A 229 7.53 -11.21 -0.67
CA TYR A 229 6.88 -11.99 -1.73
C TYR A 229 6.45 -11.11 -2.90
N THR A 230 5.78 -9.98 -2.65
CA THR A 230 5.35 -9.08 -3.72
C THR A 230 6.52 -8.40 -4.43
N ASN A 231 7.59 -8.07 -3.71
CA ASN A 231 8.78 -7.44 -4.29
C ASN A 231 9.59 -8.38 -5.21
N GLN A 232 9.31 -9.69 -5.22
CA GLN A 232 9.97 -10.63 -6.13
C GLN A 232 9.32 -10.68 -7.52
N SER A 233 8.13 -10.13 -7.70
CA SER A 233 7.41 -10.15 -8.98
C SER A 233 7.23 -8.76 -9.56
N PHE A 234 7.18 -8.68 -10.88
CA PHE A 234 6.89 -7.43 -11.60
C PHE A 234 5.46 -6.95 -11.38
N GLY A 235 4.55 -7.87 -11.08
CA GLY A 235 3.16 -7.62 -10.77
C GLY A 235 2.64 -8.65 -9.76
N VAL A 236 1.66 -9.45 -10.15
CA VAL A 236 1.02 -10.45 -9.29
C VAL A 236 1.31 -11.89 -9.71
N TYR A 237 1.89 -12.10 -10.89
CA TYR A 237 2.25 -13.44 -11.37
C TYR A 237 3.67 -13.79 -10.92
N HIS A 238 3.78 -14.88 -10.20
CA HIS A 238 5.04 -15.45 -9.77
C HIS A 238 5.51 -16.54 -10.72
N GLY A 239 6.79 -16.82 -10.73
CA GLY A 239 7.43 -17.85 -11.55
C GLY A 239 8.94 -17.75 -11.44
N GLU A 240 9.64 -18.17 -12.48
CA GLU A 240 11.09 -18.03 -12.57
C GLU A 240 11.49 -16.55 -12.48
N VAL A 241 12.47 -16.26 -11.64
CA VAL A 241 13.02 -14.92 -11.48
C VAL A 241 14.00 -14.64 -12.61
N LEU A 242 13.75 -13.59 -13.38
CA LEU A 242 14.52 -13.19 -14.54
C LEU A 242 15.40 -11.97 -14.21
N ASN A 243 16.63 -11.96 -14.72
CA ASN A 243 17.46 -10.76 -14.80
C ASN A 243 17.11 -10.06 -16.12
N VAL A 244 16.29 -9.03 -16.04
CA VAL A 244 15.76 -8.32 -17.20
C VAL A 244 16.64 -7.13 -17.52
N GLU A 245 16.96 -6.96 -18.80
CA GLU A 245 17.62 -5.78 -19.33
C GLU A 245 16.83 -5.26 -20.53
N LEU A 246 16.43 -4.00 -20.45
CA LEU A 246 15.69 -3.26 -21.47
C LEU A 246 16.53 -2.10 -21.99
N LEU A 247 16.47 -1.88 -23.29
CA LEU A 247 17.09 -0.72 -23.95
C LEU A 247 16.00 0.16 -24.54
N PHE A 248 15.96 1.41 -24.13
CA PHE A 248 15.07 2.44 -24.66
C PHE A 248 15.85 3.32 -25.64
N ASN A 249 15.21 3.65 -26.78
CA ASN A 249 15.79 4.56 -27.76
C ASN A 249 15.92 5.99 -27.19
N GLU A 250 16.60 6.87 -27.91
CA GLU A 250 16.86 8.25 -27.51
C GLU A 250 15.55 9.01 -27.20
N GLU A 251 14.52 8.83 -28.02
CA GLU A 251 13.21 9.49 -27.90
C GLU A 251 12.52 9.17 -26.56
N LEU A 252 12.57 7.92 -26.10
CA LEU A 252 11.90 7.47 -24.89
C LEU A 252 12.82 7.42 -23.65
N SER A 253 14.12 7.66 -23.82
CA SER A 253 15.11 7.53 -22.78
C SER A 253 14.82 8.38 -21.55
N GLN A 254 14.40 9.63 -21.74
CA GLN A 254 14.08 10.57 -20.66
C GLN A 254 12.80 10.17 -19.90
N GLU A 255 11.80 9.69 -20.61
CA GLU A 255 10.56 9.21 -19.98
C GLU A 255 10.81 7.92 -19.22
N ALA A 256 11.48 6.95 -19.81
CA ALA A 256 11.81 5.68 -19.18
C ALA A 256 12.66 5.85 -17.90
N SER A 257 13.59 6.82 -17.89
CA SER A 257 14.44 7.09 -16.72
C SER A 257 13.67 7.58 -15.50
N LYS A 258 12.49 8.17 -15.69
CA LYS A 258 11.59 8.66 -14.62
C LYS A 258 10.58 7.63 -14.15
N TYR A 259 10.53 6.48 -14.82
CA TYR A 259 9.57 5.43 -14.52
C TYR A 259 10.10 4.49 -13.44
N ASN A 260 9.26 4.15 -12.48
CA ASN A 260 9.57 3.09 -11.52
C ASN A 260 8.99 1.77 -12.03
N PHE A 261 9.84 0.94 -12.60
CA PHE A 261 9.48 -0.39 -13.14
C PHE A 261 9.44 -1.45 -12.04
N HIS A 262 10.45 -1.44 -11.16
CA HIS A 262 10.59 -2.45 -10.12
C HIS A 262 11.50 -1.95 -8.99
N PRO A 263 11.30 -2.35 -7.72
CA PRO A 263 12.15 -1.94 -6.60
C PRO A 263 13.64 -2.26 -6.78
N THR A 264 13.99 -3.30 -7.54
CA THR A 264 15.38 -3.71 -7.79
C THR A 264 16.01 -3.05 -9.01
N GLN A 265 15.33 -2.06 -9.62
CA GLN A 265 15.81 -1.47 -10.86
C GLN A 265 17.11 -0.67 -10.70
N SER A 266 17.93 -0.72 -11.74
CA SER A 266 19.07 0.13 -11.95
C SER A 266 19.07 0.59 -13.41
N GLY A 267 19.34 1.87 -13.65
CA GLY A 267 19.31 2.42 -14.99
C GLY A 267 20.46 3.37 -15.26
N LYS A 268 20.86 3.47 -16.53
CA LYS A 268 21.93 4.37 -16.97
C LYS A 268 21.67 4.90 -18.38
N PHE A 269 22.04 6.15 -18.62
CA PHE A 269 22.13 6.71 -19.97
C PHE A 269 23.41 6.23 -20.65
N ASN A 270 23.30 5.88 -21.92
CA ASN A 270 24.43 5.50 -22.77
C ASN A 270 24.95 6.74 -23.54
N GLY A 271 26.17 6.63 -24.09
CA GLY A 271 26.78 7.74 -24.83
C GLY A 271 26.10 8.09 -26.16
N ASP A 272 25.22 7.22 -26.66
CA ASP A 272 24.41 7.39 -27.87
C ASP A 272 23.00 7.94 -27.59
N GLY A 273 22.73 8.42 -26.37
CA GLY A 273 21.43 8.98 -26.00
C GLY A 273 20.38 7.92 -25.58
N THR A 274 20.67 6.64 -25.73
CA THR A 274 19.76 5.56 -25.30
C THR A 274 19.82 5.37 -23.79
N TYR A 275 18.81 4.68 -23.22
CA TYR A 275 18.74 4.36 -21.78
C TYR A 275 18.63 2.87 -21.56
N THR A 276 19.55 2.31 -20.76
CA THR A 276 19.52 0.91 -20.35
C THR A 276 18.93 0.80 -18.95
N LEU A 277 17.92 -0.04 -18.81
CA LEU A 277 17.26 -0.37 -17.54
C LEU A 277 17.44 -1.83 -17.24
N SER A 278 17.90 -2.17 -16.03
CA SER A 278 18.07 -3.53 -15.55
C SER A 278 17.28 -3.73 -14.26
N PHE A 279 16.62 -4.87 -14.10
CA PHE A 279 15.95 -5.26 -12.85
C PHE A 279 15.83 -6.77 -12.74
N LYS A 280 15.52 -7.26 -11.53
CA LYS A 280 15.36 -8.68 -11.24
C LYS A 280 13.94 -8.94 -10.74
N ALA A 281 13.14 -9.67 -11.53
CA ALA A 281 11.74 -9.96 -11.18
C ALA A 281 11.25 -11.25 -11.83
N SER A 282 10.25 -11.88 -11.22
CA SER A 282 9.40 -12.90 -11.85
C SER A 282 8.20 -12.25 -12.57
N GLY A 283 7.35 -13.04 -13.24
CA GLY A 283 6.16 -12.51 -13.92
C GLY A 283 6.42 -12.09 -15.36
N SER A 284 7.10 -12.93 -16.16
CA SER A 284 7.45 -12.66 -17.56
C SER A 284 6.27 -12.14 -18.41
N LYS A 285 5.06 -12.63 -18.15
CA LYS A 285 3.84 -12.22 -18.85
C LYS A 285 3.50 -10.74 -18.62
N GLU A 286 3.57 -10.27 -17.38
CA GLU A 286 3.28 -8.87 -17.05
C GLU A 286 4.40 -7.95 -17.52
N ILE A 287 5.65 -8.41 -17.46
CA ILE A 287 6.79 -7.68 -18.03
C ILE A 287 6.54 -7.47 -19.54
N ILE A 288 6.15 -8.52 -20.26
CA ILE A 288 5.84 -8.42 -21.70
C ILE A 288 4.69 -7.44 -21.96
N TRP A 289 3.59 -7.54 -21.22
CA TRP A 289 2.46 -6.61 -21.35
C TRP A 289 2.86 -5.16 -21.08
N HIS A 290 3.74 -4.95 -20.11
CA HIS A 290 4.25 -3.61 -19.84
C HIS A 290 5.13 -3.08 -20.97
N ILE A 291 5.98 -3.93 -21.56
CA ILE A 291 6.84 -3.54 -22.70
C ILE A 291 6.02 -3.11 -23.92
N PHE A 292 4.86 -3.73 -24.17
CA PHE A 292 3.97 -3.31 -25.27
C PHE A 292 3.56 -1.84 -25.20
N LYS A 293 3.46 -1.24 -24.00
CA LYS A 293 3.14 0.19 -23.84
C LYS A 293 4.21 1.12 -24.42
N TRP A 294 5.44 0.63 -24.53
CA TRP A 294 6.58 1.40 -25.04
C TRP A 294 6.79 1.25 -26.55
N GLY A 295 5.95 0.42 -27.21
CA GLY A 295 5.99 0.19 -28.65
C GLY A 295 7.38 -0.22 -29.15
N ALA A 296 7.76 0.31 -30.31
CA ALA A 296 9.05 -0.01 -30.94
C ALA A 296 10.26 0.66 -30.25
N GLY A 297 10.02 1.58 -29.35
CA GLY A 297 11.09 2.34 -28.67
C GLY A 297 11.76 1.57 -27.51
N CYS A 298 11.20 0.40 -27.11
CA CYS A 298 11.77 -0.45 -26.08
C CYS A 298 12.20 -1.79 -26.66
N LYS A 299 13.43 -2.19 -26.42
CA LYS A 299 14.02 -3.47 -26.84
C LYS A 299 14.43 -4.32 -25.66
N ILE A 300 14.04 -5.60 -25.66
CA ILE A 300 14.52 -6.58 -24.68
C ILE A 300 15.95 -6.97 -25.06
N VAL A 301 16.90 -6.70 -24.18
CA VAL A 301 18.31 -7.10 -24.34
C VAL A 301 18.51 -8.49 -23.72
N ALA A 302 18.07 -8.68 -22.47
CA ALA A 302 18.15 -9.91 -21.71
C ALA A 302 16.89 -10.14 -20.86
N PRO A 303 16.56 -11.39 -20.52
CA PRO A 303 17.16 -12.64 -20.99
C PRO A 303 16.62 -13.07 -22.37
N LYS A 304 17.34 -13.99 -23.02
CA LYS A 304 16.93 -14.55 -24.33
C LYS A 304 15.53 -15.19 -24.27
N SER A 305 15.22 -15.90 -23.19
CA SER A 305 13.90 -16.53 -22.97
C SER A 305 12.75 -15.52 -23.01
N LEU A 306 12.89 -14.35 -22.36
CA LEU A 306 11.89 -13.30 -22.38
C LEU A 306 11.73 -12.69 -23.79
N LYS A 307 12.83 -12.51 -24.51
CA LYS A 307 12.83 -12.01 -25.88
C LYS A 307 12.09 -12.96 -26.83
N GLU A 308 12.31 -14.27 -26.68
CA GLU A 308 11.63 -15.31 -27.48
C GLU A 308 10.12 -15.35 -27.16
N GLN A 309 9.75 -15.24 -25.87
CA GLN A 309 8.34 -15.12 -25.46
C GLN A 309 7.68 -13.88 -26.08
N TYR A 310 8.35 -12.72 -26.03
CA TYR A 310 7.85 -11.48 -26.60
C TYR A 310 7.62 -11.58 -28.11
N LYS A 311 8.58 -12.18 -28.84
CA LYS A 311 8.44 -12.42 -30.28
C LYS A 311 7.23 -13.30 -30.60
N ARG A 312 7.04 -14.39 -29.84
CA ARG A 312 5.88 -15.27 -30.00
C ARG A 312 4.57 -14.50 -29.82
N TYR A 313 4.47 -13.67 -28.80
CA TYR A 313 3.30 -12.81 -28.59
C TYR A 313 3.04 -11.84 -29.75
N LEU A 314 4.10 -11.29 -30.35
CA LEU A 314 3.97 -10.43 -31.53
C LEU A 314 3.46 -11.21 -32.74
N GLU A 315 3.98 -12.41 -32.98
CA GLU A 315 3.56 -13.30 -34.08
C GLU A 315 2.11 -13.75 -33.89
N GLU A 316 1.73 -14.16 -32.68
CA GLU A 316 0.34 -14.53 -32.34
C GLU A 316 -0.62 -13.36 -32.57
N ASN A 317 -0.25 -12.14 -32.16
CA ASN A 317 -1.07 -10.96 -32.41
C ASN A 317 -1.18 -10.68 -33.92
N LEU A 318 -0.08 -10.72 -34.65
CA LEU A 318 -0.08 -10.47 -36.11
C LEU A 318 -0.99 -11.45 -36.85
N ASN A 319 -0.97 -12.73 -36.44
CA ASN A 319 -1.80 -13.79 -37.06
C ASN A 319 -3.30 -13.63 -36.78
N ASN A 320 -3.70 -12.76 -35.86
CA ASN A 320 -5.12 -12.47 -35.58
C ASN A 320 -5.70 -11.36 -36.46
N TYR A 321 -4.87 -10.73 -37.27
CA TYR A 321 -5.24 -9.67 -38.23
C TYR A 321 -4.90 -10.06 -39.67
#